data_d587a154b2bb35e411a17a88798d4c8f
#
_entry.id   d587a154b2bb35e411a17a88798d4c8f
#
_cell.length_a   1.000
_cell.length_b   1.000
_cell.length_c   1.000
_cell.angle_alpha   90.00
_cell.angle_beta   90.00
_cell.angle_gamma   90.00
#
_symmetry.space_group_name_H-M   'P 1'
#
loop_
_entity.id
_entity.type
_entity.pdbx_description
1 polymer ?
#
loop_
_entity_poly.entity_id
_entity_poly.type
_entity_poly.pdbx_seq_one_letter_code
_entity_poly.pdbx_strand_id
1 'polypeptide(L)'
;KEFGIGAIGGKDSMSGTFEKLDVPPTLVSFAVSTDKVFNIVSPEFKQSGHRVVKLSPEYDENNLPKTDSMLTLFDKVTKLLRSGKAVACYTPGMGGIAEAIFKMAIGNGLGFNYNSELTTEEIFLKLQRIFHRQSSSEQFSMTAR
;
A
#
# COMPACT_ATOMS: atom_id res chain seq x y z
N LYS A 1 -19.45 -3.56 -0.75
CA LYS A 1 -20.58 -3.91 0.14
C LYS A 1 -20.08 -4.27 1.54
N GLU A 2 -19.07 -5.13 1.65
CA GLU A 2 -18.49 -5.60 2.92
C GLU A 2 -17.84 -4.50 3.75
N PHE A 3 -17.18 -3.53 3.11
CA PHE A 3 -16.58 -2.38 3.80
C PHE A 3 -17.59 -1.31 4.25
N GLY A 4 -18.86 -1.44 3.93
CA GLY A 4 -19.89 -0.44 4.24
C GLY A 4 -19.70 0.90 3.50
N ILE A 5 -18.86 0.95 2.49
CA ILE A 5 -18.58 2.14 1.70
C ILE A 5 -19.36 2.07 0.40
N GLY A 6 -20.14 3.11 0.09
CA GLY A 6 -20.80 3.26 -1.20
C GLY A 6 -19.84 3.85 -2.23
N ALA A 7 -19.76 3.22 -3.41
CA ALA A 7 -19.12 3.87 -4.54
C ALA A 7 -20.01 5.00 -5.05
N ILE A 8 -19.44 6.15 -5.35
CA ILE A 8 -20.18 7.29 -5.91
C ILE A 8 -20.30 7.23 -7.43
N GLY A 9 -19.52 6.37 -8.07
CA GLY A 9 -19.52 6.18 -9.50
C GLY A 9 -18.55 5.10 -9.92
N GLY A 10 -18.56 4.78 -11.18
CA GLY A 10 -17.67 3.84 -11.80
C GLY A 10 -17.60 4.08 -13.30
N LYS A 11 -16.63 3.45 -13.94
CA LYS A 11 -16.46 3.49 -15.38
C LYS A 11 -16.01 2.12 -15.86
N ASP A 12 -16.65 1.63 -16.90
CA ASP A 12 -16.18 0.51 -17.66
C ASP A 12 -15.38 1.01 -18.87
N SER A 13 -14.22 0.43 -19.12
CA SER A 13 -13.62 0.58 -20.42
C SER A 13 -14.16 -0.50 -21.34
N MET A 14 -14.54 -0.10 -22.53
CA MET A 14 -14.94 -1.04 -23.58
C MET A 14 -13.70 -1.83 -24.03
N SER A 15 -13.78 -3.15 -24.03
CA SER A 15 -12.79 -3.97 -24.69
C SER A 15 -12.95 -3.81 -26.20
N GLY A 16 -11.86 -3.66 -26.90
CA GLY A 16 -11.88 -3.51 -28.36
C GLY A 16 -10.47 -3.47 -28.91
N THR A 17 -10.35 -3.70 -30.20
CA THR A 17 -9.08 -3.61 -30.94
C THR A 17 -9.15 -2.41 -31.87
N PHE A 18 -8.16 -1.54 -31.77
CA PHE A 18 -7.93 -0.48 -32.74
C PHE A 18 -6.58 -0.71 -33.41
N GLU A 19 -6.60 -1.08 -34.68
CA GLU A 19 -5.42 -1.52 -35.45
C GLU A 19 -4.69 -2.67 -34.75
N LYS A 20 -3.52 -2.40 -34.11
CA LYS A 20 -2.69 -3.36 -33.40
C LYS A 20 -2.79 -3.19 -31.86
N LEU A 21 -3.63 -2.31 -31.40
CA LEU A 21 -3.84 -2.02 -29.98
C LEU A 21 -5.07 -2.76 -29.48
N ASP A 22 -4.86 -3.69 -28.56
CA ASP A 22 -5.93 -4.34 -27.82
C ASP A 22 -6.19 -3.58 -26.51
N VAL A 23 -7.43 -3.16 -26.30
CA VAL A 23 -7.85 -2.51 -25.05
C VAL A 23 -8.42 -3.57 -24.11
N PRO A 24 -7.76 -3.87 -22.99
CA PRO A 24 -8.28 -4.83 -22.02
C PRO A 24 -9.53 -4.27 -21.32
N PRO A 25 -10.50 -5.12 -20.97
CA PRO A 25 -11.65 -4.71 -20.19
C PRO A 25 -11.14 -4.22 -18.80
N THR A 26 -11.52 -3.00 -18.45
CA THR A 26 -11.08 -2.39 -17.18
C THR A 26 -12.27 -1.82 -16.45
N LEU A 27 -12.45 -2.23 -15.19
CA LEU A 27 -13.46 -1.70 -14.29
C LEU A 27 -12.79 -0.70 -13.33
N VAL A 28 -13.33 0.51 -13.25
CA VAL A 28 -12.85 1.54 -12.33
C VAL A 28 -13.98 1.91 -11.38
N SER A 29 -13.70 1.87 -10.09
CA SER A 29 -14.64 2.27 -9.03
C SER A 29 -14.13 3.53 -8.33
N PHE A 30 -15.03 4.47 -8.08
CA PHE A 30 -14.73 5.73 -7.39
C PHE A 30 -15.39 5.78 -6.03
N ALA A 31 -14.62 6.14 -5.01
CA ALA A 31 -15.11 6.45 -3.68
C ALA A 31 -14.48 7.77 -3.21
N VAL A 32 -15.25 8.56 -2.47
CA VAL A 32 -14.78 9.85 -1.93
C VAL A 32 -15.00 9.88 -0.43
N SER A 33 -14.02 10.39 0.27
CA SER A 33 -14.11 10.71 1.69
C SER A 33 -13.55 12.10 1.95
N THR A 34 -13.91 12.68 3.08
CA THR A 34 -13.41 13.98 3.53
C THR A 34 -12.72 13.83 4.88
N ASP A 35 -11.64 14.57 5.10
CA ASP A 35 -10.97 14.66 6.39
C ASP A 35 -10.41 16.07 6.61
N LYS A 36 -9.96 16.36 7.82
CA LYS A 36 -9.31 17.63 8.14
C LYS A 36 -7.90 17.65 7.59
N VAL A 37 -7.47 18.78 7.06
CA VAL A 37 -6.16 18.94 6.40
C VAL A 37 -5.00 18.50 7.31
N PHE A 38 -5.06 18.76 8.60
CA PHE A 38 -4.00 18.38 9.54
C PHE A 38 -3.91 16.86 9.82
N ASN A 39 -4.90 16.08 9.39
CA ASN A 39 -4.83 14.61 9.44
C ASN A 39 -4.16 14.01 8.20
N ILE A 40 -3.89 14.82 7.19
CA ILE A 40 -3.31 14.36 5.93
C ILE A 40 -1.79 14.41 6.03
N VAL A 41 -1.14 13.33 5.66
CA VAL A 41 0.31 13.25 5.56
C VAL A 41 0.71 12.96 4.11
N SER A 42 1.80 13.57 3.69
CA SER A 42 2.37 13.26 2.38
C SER A 42 3.23 12.00 2.43
N PRO A 43 3.42 11.29 1.32
CA PRO A 43 4.00 9.96 1.32
C PRO A 43 5.52 9.91 1.52
N GLU A 44 6.26 10.99 1.23
CA GLU A 44 7.71 10.97 1.27
C GLU A 44 8.29 10.83 2.69
N PHE A 45 9.47 10.23 2.82
CA PHE A 45 10.23 10.20 4.07
C PHE A 45 10.59 11.62 4.53
N LYS A 46 10.38 11.93 5.81
CA LYS A 46 10.56 13.29 6.34
C LYS A 46 11.97 13.57 6.82
N GLN A 47 12.61 12.58 7.46
CA GLN A 47 13.98 12.71 7.96
C GLN A 47 14.64 11.34 8.13
N SER A 48 15.96 11.33 8.21
CA SER A 48 16.73 10.12 8.48
C SER A 48 16.51 9.61 9.92
N GLY A 49 16.80 8.32 10.14
CA GLY A 49 16.68 7.68 11.45
C GLY A 49 15.27 7.18 11.79
N HIS A 50 14.25 7.54 11.03
CA HIS A 50 12.90 7.03 11.24
C HIS A 50 12.76 5.55 10.85
N ARG A 51 11.96 4.82 11.61
CA ARG A 51 11.58 3.45 11.26
C ARG A 51 10.49 3.44 10.21
N VAL A 52 10.59 2.51 9.28
CA VAL A 52 9.53 2.19 8.32
C VAL A 52 8.97 0.84 8.68
N VAL A 53 7.64 0.74 8.73
CA VAL A 53 6.93 -0.48 9.12
C VAL A 53 6.00 -0.88 7.98
N LYS A 54 6.10 -2.12 7.55
CA LYS A 54 5.15 -2.72 6.62
C LYS A 54 3.96 -3.29 7.40
N LEU A 55 2.76 -2.94 7.00
CA LEU A 55 1.52 -3.51 7.51
C LEU A 55 0.82 -4.25 6.38
N SER A 56 0.36 -5.46 6.63
CA SER A 56 -0.35 -6.28 5.66
C SER A 56 -1.60 -6.87 6.29
N PRO A 57 -2.73 -6.95 5.55
CA PRO A 57 -3.88 -7.70 6.01
C PRO A 57 -3.61 -9.21 5.91
N GLU A 58 -4.48 -10.01 6.48
CA GLU A 58 -4.55 -11.44 6.20
C GLU A 58 -5.22 -11.69 4.85
N TYR A 59 -4.84 -12.79 4.22
CA TYR A 59 -5.39 -13.22 2.94
C TYR A 59 -6.05 -14.58 3.08
N ASP A 60 -7.04 -14.84 2.25
CA ASP A 60 -7.69 -16.14 2.15
C ASP A 60 -6.93 -17.09 1.20
N GLU A 61 -7.47 -18.28 0.98
CA GLU A 61 -6.90 -19.31 0.09
C GLU A 61 -6.85 -18.91 -1.39
N ASN A 62 -7.68 -17.93 -1.77
CA ASN A 62 -7.71 -17.37 -3.14
C ASN A 62 -6.81 -16.13 -3.27
N ASN A 63 -5.99 -15.81 -2.25
CA ASN A 63 -5.16 -14.61 -2.18
C ASN A 63 -5.97 -13.30 -2.18
N LEU A 64 -7.21 -13.32 -1.73
CA LEU A 64 -8.00 -12.12 -1.50
C LEU A 64 -7.84 -11.65 -0.05
N PRO A 65 -7.71 -10.35 0.19
CA PRO A 65 -7.59 -9.83 1.55
C PRO A 65 -8.90 -10.05 2.32
N LYS A 66 -8.79 -10.60 3.54
CA LYS A 66 -9.94 -10.78 4.44
C LYS A 66 -10.46 -9.42 4.88
N THR A 67 -11.76 -9.20 4.74
CA THR A 67 -12.41 -7.91 5.04
C THR A 67 -12.18 -7.44 6.47
N ASP A 68 -12.34 -8.32 7.47
CA ASP A 68 -12.16 -7.96 8.88
C ASP A 68 -10.72 -7.55 9.19
N SER A 69 -9.75 -8.24 8.59
CA SER A 69 -8.33 -7.91 8.71
C SER A 69 -8.02 -6.56 8.05
N MET A 70 -8.59 -6.29 6.89
CA MET A 70 -8.47 -4.99 6.21
C MET A 70 -9.06 -3.85 7.04
N LEU A 71 -10.26 -4.01 7.58
CA LEU A 71 -10.89 -3.00 8.44
C LEU A 71 -10.04 -2.72 9.68
N THR A 72 -9.56 -3.78 10.32
CA THR A 72 -8.63 -3.67 11.47
C THR A 72 -7.35 -2.92 11.10
N LEU A 73 -6.80 -3.21 9.92
CA LEU A 73 -5.62 -2.55 9.40
C LEU A 73 -5.86 -1.06 9.16
N PHE A 74 -6.97 -0.69 8.51
CA PHE A 74 -7.33 0.70 8.25
C PHE A 74 -7.53 1.49 9.54
N ASP A 75 -8.14 0.89 10.56
CA ASP A 75 -8.31 1.51 11.88
C ASP A 75 -6.94 1.76 12.56
N LYS A 76 -6.04 0.77 12.53
CA LYS A 76 -4.68 0.91 13.07
C LYS A 76 -3.90 2.02 12.36
N VAL A 77 -3.91 2.04 11.03
CA VAL A 77 -3.22 3.07 10.23
C VAL A 77 -3.79 4.45 10.54
N THR A 78 -5.11 4.59 10.56
CA THR A 78 -5.78 5.85 10.88
C THR A 78 -5.40 6.36 12.27
N LYS A 79 -5.39 5.50 13.28
CA LYS A 79 -4.97 5.85 14.64
C LYS A 79 -3.51 6.27 14.71
N LEU A 80 -2.62 5.59 13.99
CA LEU A 80 -1.20 5.93 13.92
C LEU A 80 -0.99 7.31 13.29
N LEU A 81 -1.64 7.59 12.18
CA LEU A 81 -1.55 8.88 11.48
C LEU A 81 -2.11 10.01 12.35
N ARG A 82 -3.31 9.85 12.90
CA ARG A 82 -3.95 10.88 13.75
C ARG A 82 -3.24 11.13 15.07
N SER A 83 -2.48 10.16 15.59
CA SER A 83 -1.67 10.36 16.79
C SER A 83 -0.33 11.08 16.52
N GLY A 84 0.00 11.37 15.28
CA GLY A 84 1.29 11.95 14.89
C GLY A 84 2.49 10.99 15.02
N LYS A 85 2.26 9.73 15.40
CA LYS A 85 3.32 8.71 15.51
C LYS A 85 3.81 8.23 14.16
N ALA A 86 2.97 8.30 13.14
CA ALA A 86 3.36 8.08 11.76
C ALA A 86 3.28 9.40 10.98
N VAL A 87 4.36 9.76 10.32
CA VAL A 87 4.51 11.06 9.61
C VAL A 87 4.49 10.93 8.10
N ALA A 88 4.43 9.70 7.60
CA ALA A 88 4.28 9.37 6.19
C ALA A 88 3.59 8.01 6.05
N CYS A 89 2.87 7.81 4.96
CA CYS A 89 2.22 6.55 4.64
C CYS A 89 2.15 6.40 3.12
N TYR A 90 2.40 5.19 2.63
CA TYR A 90 2.31 4.86 1.21
C TYR A 90 1.74 3.46 1.03
N THR A 91 0.91 3.31 0.02
CA THR A 91 0.39 2.00 -0.40
C THR A 91 1.20 1.50 -1.59
N PRO A 92 1.92 0.37 -1.46
CA PRO A 92 2.69 -0.19 -2.57
C PRO A 92 1.82 -0.46 -3.80
N GLY A 93 2.34 -0.11 -4.97
CA GLY A 93 1.75 -0.43 -6.27
C GLY A 93 2.33 -1.73 -6.85
N MET A 94 2.31 -1.84 -8.18
CA MET A 94 2.76 -3.04 -8.89
C MET A 94 4.25 -3.36 -8.72
N GLY A 95 5.09 -2.35 -8.46
CA GLY A 95 6.51 -2.52 -8.16
C GLY A 95 6.83 -2.93 -6.72
N GLY A 96 5.80 -3.22 -5.91
CA GLY A 96 5.96 -3.75 -4.56
C GLY A 96 6.62 -2.78 -3.58
N ILE A 97 7.34 -3.37 -2.62
CA ILE A 97 8.04 -2.61 -1.57
C ILE A 97 9.13 -1.71 -2.15
N ALA A 98 9.87 -2.20 -3.15
CA ALA A 98 10.96 -1.44 -3.78
C ALA A 98 10.44 -0.14 -4.42
N GLU A 99 9.36 -0.22 -5.17
CA GLU A 99 8.70 0.95 -5.75
C GLU A 99 8.22 1.93 -4.68
N ALA A 100 7.56 1.42 -3.65
CA ALA A 100 7.07 2.25 -2.55
C ALA A 100 8.20 3.00 -1.86
N ILE A 101 9.27 2.29 -1.48
CA ILE A 101 10.44 2.89 -0.82
C ILE A 101 11.13 3.90 -1.73
N PHE A 102 11.33 3.57 -3.01
CA PHE A 102 11.91 4.50 -3.97
C PHE A 102 11.12 5.80 -4.07
N LYS A 103 9.80 5.71 -4.21
CA LYS A 103 8.93 6.88 -4.28
C LYS A 103 8.91 7.68 -2.98
N MET A 104 8.97 7.01 -1.83
CA MET A 104 9.05 7.69 -0.54
C MET A 104 10.41 8.35 -0.30
N ALA A 105 11.48 7.78 -0.84
CA ALA A 105 12.85 8.26 -0.67
C ALA A 105 13.18 9.47 -1.56
N ILE A 106 12.72 9.45 -2.81
CA ILE A 106 13.15 10.41 -3.83
C ILE A 106 12.70 11.86 -3.52
N GLY A 107 11.56 12.03 -2.84
CA GLY A 107 11.00 13.36 -2.58
C GLY A 107 11.92 14.27 -1.77
N ASN A 108 12.60 13.71 -0.77
CA ASN A 108 13.55 14.43 0.09
C ASN A 108 15.01 13.94 -0.04
N GLY A 109 15.30 13.12 -1.05
CA GLY A 109 16.65 12.60 -1.28
C GLY A 109 17.19 11.73 -0.16
N LEU A 110 16.34 11.05 0.58
CA LEU A 110 16.71 10.18 1.70
C LEU A 110 17.00 8.77 1.22
N GLY A 111 18.08 8.17 1.75
CA GLY A 111 18.41 6.78 1.52
C GLY A 111 17.56 5.85 2.40
N PHE A 112 17.70 4.55 2.13
CA PHE A 112 16.98 3.51 2.86
C PHE A 112 17.86 2.27 3.09
N ASN A 113 17.79 1.70 4.29
CA ASN A 113 18.45 0.45 4.62
C ASN A 113 17.42 -0.59 5.05
N TYR A 114 17.54 -1.77 4.46
CA TYR A 114 16.79 -2.94 4.91
C TYR A 114 17.50 -3.57 6.12
N ASN A 115 16.80 -3.68 7.23
CA ASN A 115 17.32 -4.30 8.45
C ASN A 115 16.84 -5.76 8.60
N SER A 116 16.21 -6.31 7.58
CA SER A 116 15.69 -7.67 7.55
C SER A 116 16.30 -8.44 6.39
N GLU A 117 16.42 -9.75 6.55
CA GLU A 117 16.85 -10.68 5.50
C GLU A 117 15.74 -10.89 4.46
N LEU A 118 15.34 -9.80 3.80
CA LEU A 118 14.42 -9.89 2.68
C LEU A 118 15.16 -10.36 1.44
N THR A 119 14.63 -11.36 0.77
CA THR A 119 15.16 -11.80 -0.51
C THR A 119 14.85 -10.76 -1.59
N THR A 120 15.66 -10.75 -2.66
CA THR A 120 15.41 -9.89 -3.83
C THR A 120 14.00 -10.09 -4.38
N GLU A 121 13.51 -11.33 -4.39
CA GLU A 121 12.15 -11.61 -4.82
C GLU A 121 11.08 -10.98 -3.93
N GLU A 122 11.31 -10.92 -2.62
CA GLU A 122 10.38 -10.30 -1.69
C GLU A 122 10.34 -8.78 -1.83
N ILE A 123 11.44 -8.19 -2.24
CA ILE A 123 11.57 -6.75 -2.45
C ILE A 123 10.93 -6.31 -3.79
N PHE A 124 11.22 -7.03 -4.88
CA PHE A 124 10.91 -6.59 -6.25
C PHE A 124 9.77 -7.33 -6.94
N LEU A 125 9.54 -8.61 -6.65
CA LEU A 125 8.72 -9.46 -7.51
C LEU A 125 7.41 -9.93 -6.88
N LYS A 126 7.19 -9.72 -5.61
CA LYS A 126 6.03 -10.30 -4.93
C LYS A 126 4.90 -9.34 -4.64
N LEU A 127 4.29 -8.77 -5.67
CA LEU A 127 2.93 -8.28 -5.49
C LEU A 127 1.94 -9.43 -5.26
N GLN A 128 2.07 -10.50 -6.01
CA GLN A 128 1.21 -11.69 -5.88
C GLN A 128 1.65 -12.68 -4.79
N ARG A 129 2.90 -12.63 -4.30
CA ARG A 129 3.44 -13.61 -3.35
C ARG A 129 3.89 -13.04 -2.00
N ILE A 130 4.01 -11.74 -1.82
CA ILE A 130 4.15 -11.13 -0.47
C ILE A 130 2.93 -11.48 0.38
N PHE A 131 1.81 -11.79 -0.28
CA PHE A 131 0.60 -12.24 0.37
C PHE A 131 0.57 -13.73 0.74
N HIS A 132 1.57 -14.54 0.33
CA HIS A 132 1.53 -15.99 0.46
C HIS A 132 2.33 -16.59 1.64
N ARG A 133 3.06 -15.77 2.41
CA ARG A 133 3.75 -16.22 3.63
C ARG A 133 3.35 -15.38 4.81
N GLN A 134 2.22 -15.73 5.40
CA GLN A 134 1.91 -15.82 6.33
C GLN A 134 1.91 -15.88 7.64
N SER A 135 1.44 -16.16 8.39
CA SER A 135 1.35 -16.35 9.83
C SER A 135 2.20 -15.38 10.64
N SER A 136 1.52 -14.69 11.51
CA SER A 136 2.02 -13.94 12.64
C SER A 136 2.93 -12.75 12.35
N SER A 137 2.34 -11.57 12.47
CA SER A 137 2.97 -10.32 12.94
C SER A 137 4.48 -10.16 12.72
N GLU A 138 4.99 -10.25 11.52
CA GLU A 138 6.32 -9.76 11.24
C GLU A 138 6.25 -8.24 11.03
N GLN A 139 6.54 -7.52 12.08
CA GLN A 139 6.88 -6.10 12.03
C GLN A 139 8.27 -5.98 11.42
N PHE A 140 8.35 -5.69 10.12
CA PHE A 140 9.63 -5.33 9.53
C PHE A 140 9.98 -3.92 10.01
N SER A 141 11.00 -3.82 10.85
CA SER A 141 11.57 -2.53 11.21
C SER A 141 12.62 -2.14 10.19
N MET A 142 12.40 -1.05 9.47
CA MET A 142 13.29 -0.50 8.47
C MET A 142 13.62 0.94 8.84
N THR A 143 14.84 1.38 8.56
CA THR A 143 15.28 2.73 8.94
C THR A 143 15.65 3.54 7.71
N ALA A 144 15.05 4.71 7.54
CA ALA A 144 15.46 5.69 6.54
C ALA A 144 16.81 6.34 6.95
N ARG A 145 17.71 6.55 6.02
CA ARG A 145 18.97 7.29 6.20
C ARG A 145 19.05 8.52 5.32
#